data_a5fab93a79668d4e080f637026c1354e
#
_entry.id   a5fab93a79668d4e080f637026c1354e
#
_cell.length_a   1.000
_cell.length_b   1.000
_cell.length_c   1.000
_cell.angle_alpha   90.00
_cell.angle_beta   90.00
_cell.angle_gamma   90.00
#
_symmetry.space_group_name_H-M   'P 1'
#
loop_
_entity.id
_entity.type
_entity.pdbx_description
1 polymer ?
#
loop_
_entity_poly.entity_id
_entity_poly.type
_entity_poly.pdbx_seq_one_letter_code
_entity_poly.pdbx_strand_id
1 'polypeptide(L)'
;VGGDGAVDIGGIPENLIKRVEVLKDGASTVYGSDAISGVVNFILDDDFEGFEVTAGYGEGLENGQASNEDFGIKAGLAGDKGNVVFSLGYKNQAEMLQGEQPWANDALYPQIQADGSLLAVGSGSSNSRKIRGPGGNFIYDSTISAARDFAAGDVYNYAPVNALMTPNKRTQMAVIGNIEITDDVEFYFSAMANRRTSHQRL
;
A
#
# COMPACT_ATOMS: atom_id res chain seq x y z
N VAL A 1 -5.52 -11.48 2.94
CA VAL A 1 -4.59 -12.34 2.17
C VAL A 1 -4.83 -11.97 0.72
N GLY A 2 -3.84 -11.34 0.07
CA GLY A 2 -3.92 -10.98 -1.35
C GLY A 2 -3.97 -12.26 -2.20
N GLY A 3 -4.77 -12.26 -3.28
CA GLY A 3 -4.97 -13.44 -4.12
C GLY A 3 -3.72 -13.95 -4.86
N ASP A 4 -2.59 -13.24 -4.76
CA ASP A 4 -1.34 -13.52 -5.48
C ASP A 4 -0.20 -13.98 -4.54
N GLY A 5 -0.51 -14.45 -3.34
CA GLY A 5 0.50 -14.88 -2.36
C GLY A 5 1.24 -13.73 -1.66
N ALA A 6 0.87 -12.48 -1.92
CA ALA A 6 1.46 -11.32 -1.25
C ALA A 6 1.03 -11.24 0.22
N VAL A 7 1.96 -10.96 1.11
CA VAL A 7 1.72 -10.77 2.54
C VAL A 7 1.54 -9.29 2.84
N ASP A 8 0.43 -8.92 3.52
CA ASP A 8 0.24 -7.55 4.03
C ASP A 8 1.09 -7.33 5.29
N ILE A 9 2.33 -6.88 5.09
CA ILE A 9 3.27 -6.53 6.17
C ILE A 9 2.78 -5.32 6.99
N GLY A 10 1.86 -4.55 6.46
CA GLY A 10 1.28 -3.42 7.15
C GLY A 10 0.37 -3.82 8.33
N GLY A 11 0.20 -5.11 8.64
CA GLY A 11 -0.43 -5.59 9.86
C GLY A 11 0.42 -5.42 11.11
N ILE A 12 1.74 -5.28 10.97
CA ILE A 12 2.67 -5.11 12.08
C ILE A 12 2.74 -3.63 12.47
N PRO A 13 2.53 -3.27 13.76
CA PRO A 13 2.73 -1.90 14.23
C PRO A 13 4.18 -1.44 14.01
N GLU A 14 4.37 -0.32 13.31
CA GLU A 14 5.70 0.19 12.97
C GLU A 14 6.54 0.48 14.22
N ASN A 15 5.93 1.01 15.29
CA ASN A 15 6.58 1.30 16.56
C ASN A 15 6.97 0.05 17.37
N LEU A 16 6.53 -1.15 16.96
CA LEU A 16 6.93 -2.42 17.57
C LEU A 16 8.12 -3.07 16.83
N ILE A 17 8.53 -2.55 15.68
CA ILE A 17 9.64 -3.11 14.92
C ILE A 17 10.96 -2.59 15.49
N LYS A 18 11.79 -3.50 16.01
CA LYS A 18 13.15 -3.19 16.51
C LYS A 18 14.13 -3.03 15.36
N ARG A 19 14.09 -3.93 14.37
CA ARG A 19 14.91 -3.88 13.15
C ARG A 19 14.35 -4.76 12.06
N VAL A 20 14.82 -4.52 10.84
CA VAL A 20 14.53 -5.35 9.68
C VAL A 20 15.83 -5.95 9.16
N GLU A 21 15.85 -7.26 8.97
CA GLU A 21 16.97 -8.01 8.43
C GLU A 21 16.63 -8.50 7.03
N VAL A 22 17.53 -8.27 6.07
CA VAL A 22 17.34 -8.68 4.67
C VAL A 22 18.42 -9.65 4.28
N LEU A 23 18.05 -10.90 4.01
CA LEU A 23 18.91 -11.91 3.41
C LEU A 23 18.69 -11.88 1.89
N LYS A 24 19.74 -11.52 1.14
CA LYS A 24 19.68 -11.29 -0.32
C LYS A 24 19.93 -12.51 -1.19
N ASP A 25 20.08 -13.69 -0.58
CA ASP A 25 20.32 -14.96 -1.27
C ASP A 25 19.22 -15.95 -1.01
N GLY A 26 19.12 -16.97 -1.87
CA GLY A 26 18.17 -18.06 -1.69
C GLY A 26 18.38 -18.80 -0.37
N ALA A 27 17.33 -18.92 0.40
CA ALA A 27 17.34 -19.53 1.73
C ALA A 27 16.21 -20.58 1.88
N SER A 28 15.79 -21.18 0.79
CA SER A 28 14.66 -22.12 0.74
C SER A 28 14.87 -23.34 1.64
N THR A 29 16.11 -23.73 1.90
CA THR A 29 16.45 -24.85 2.80
C THR A 29 16.15 -24.57 4.27
N VAL A 30 16.07 -23.29 4.67
CA VAL A 30 15.83 -22.86 6.06
C VAL A 30 14.43 -22.25 6.21
N TYR A 31 14.00 -21.43 5.25
CA TYR A 31 12.78 -20.62 5.34
C TYR A 31 11.63 -21.11 4.44
N GLY A 32 11.82 -22.25 3.75
CA GLY A 32 10.78 -22.86 2.90
C GLY A 32 10.87 -22.44 1.43
N SER A 33 10.00 -23.03 0.60
CA SER A 33 10.05 -22.96 -0.87
C SER A 33 9.95 -21.55 -1.43
N ASP A 34 9.35 -20.62 -0.71
CA ASP A 34 9.09 -19.26 -1.20
C ASP A 34 10.32 -18.34 -1.06
N ALA A 35 11.33 -18.76 -0.27
CA ALA A 35 12.57 -18.01 -0.05
C ALA A 35 13.60 -18.23 -1.17
N ILE A 36 13.20 -18.13 -2.44
CA ILE A 36 14.05 -18.37 -3.61
C ILE A 36 15.07 -17.23 -3.81
N SER A 37 14.62 -16.00 -3.72
CA SER A 37 15.43 -14.81 -4.01
C SER A 37 15.87 -14.03 -2.77
N GLY A 38 15.35 -14.39 -1.61
CA GLY A 38 15.71 -13.73 -0.35
C GLY A 38 14.66 -13.86 0.73
N VAL A 39 14.98 -13.31 1.90
CA VAL A 39 14.09 -13.25 3.06
C VAL A 39 14.13 -11.85 3.68
N VAL A 40 12.99 -11.33 4.03
CA VAL A 40 12.87 -10.11 4.85
C VAL A 40 12.30 -10.51 6.21
N ASN A 41 13.08 -10.33 7.26
CA ASN A 41 12.71 -10.68 8.62
C ASN A 41 12.48 -9.44 9.47
N PHE A 42 11.29 -9.30 10.04
CA PHE A 42 10.93 -8.21 10.93
C PHE A 42 11.14 -8.68 12.38
N ILE A 43 12.13 -8.11 13.05
CA ILE A 43 12.41 -8.40 14.46
C ILE A 43 11.62 -7.41 15.30
N LEU A 44 10.75 -7.93 16.13
CA LEU A 44 9.93 -7.13 17.03
C LEU A 44 10.71 -6.76 18.30
N ASP A 45 10.33 -5.65 18.92
CA ASP A 45 10.91 -5.12 20.15
C ASP A 45 10.21 -5.78 21.35
N ASP A 46 10.53 -7.05 21.56
CA ASP A 46 9.91 -7.92 22.56
C ASP A 46 10.51 -7.76 23.97
N ASP A 47 11.65 -7.07 24.09
CA ASP A 47 12.37 -6.79 25.33
C ASP A 47 12.27 -5.30 25.76
N PHE A 48 11.36 -4.53 25.14
CA PHE A 48 11.19 -3.12 25.48
C PHE A 48 10.73 -2.94 26.92
N GLU A 49 11.38 -2.01 27.64
CA GLU A 49 10.99 -1.59 28.98
C GLU A 49 10.73 -0.08 29.00
N GLY A 50 9.60 0.31 29.58
CA GLY A 50 9.22 1.71 29.70
C GLY A 50 8.01 2.09 28.89
N PHE A 51 7.94 3.37 28.51
CA PHE A 51 6.82 3.95 27.79
C PHE A 51 7.32 4.89 26.70
N GLU A 52 6.83 4.72 25.48
CA GLU A 52 7.18 5.52 24.30
C GLU A 52 5.91 6.00 23.61
N VAL A 53 5.90 7.27 23.21
CA VAL A 53 4.86 7.86 22.35
C VAL A 53 5.53 8.43 21.11
N THR A 54 5.00 8.08 19.97
CA THR A 54 5.42 8.63 18.68
C THR A 54 4.25 9.38 18.05
N ALA A 55 4.53 10.50 17.42
CA ALA A 55 3.57 11.24 16.63
C ALA A 55 4.27 11.86 15.42
N GLY A 56 3.66 11.72 14.26
CA GLY A 56 4.16 12.28 13.00
C GLY A 56 3.05 12.94 12.22
N TYR A 57 3.42 13.98 11.49
CA TYR A 57 2.58 14.65 10.51
C TYR A 57 3.42 15.01 9.30
N GLY A 58 2.90 14.70 8.13
CA GLY A 58 3.52 15.07 6.85
C GLY A 58 2.47 15.55 5.87
N GLU A 59 2.86 16.46 4.99
CA GLU A 59 2.03 16.92 3.89
C GLU A 59 2.87 17.22 2.66
N GLY A 60 2.25 17.18 1.47
CA GLY A 60 2.90 17.60 0.24
C GLY A 60 3.21 19.10 0.28
N LEU A 61 4.41 19.50 -0.18
CA LEU A 61 4.87 20.89 -0.19
C LEU A 61 4.04 21.79 -1.11
N GLU A 62 3.39 21.21 -2.11
CA GLU A 62 2.50 21.92 -3.01
C GLU A 62 1.05 21.65 -2.60
N ASN A 63 0.35 22.66 -2.13
CA ASN A 63 -1.08 22.68 -1.81
C ASN A 63 -1.53 21.81 -0.60
N GLY A 64 -0.62 21.35 0.26
CA GLY A 64 -0.99 20.57 1.46
C GLY A 64 -1.66 19.21 1.17
N GLN A 65 -1.47 18.68 -0.04
CA GLN A 65 -2.06 17.42 -0.48
C GLN A 65 -1.30 16.22 0.07
N ALA A 66 -1.95 15.05 0.05
CA ALA A 66 -1.36 13.80 0.52
C ALA A 66 -0.89 13.85 1.98
N SER A 67 -1.63 14.55 2.85
CA SER A 67 -1.30 14.57 4.27
C SER A 67 -1.29 13.16 4.84
N ASN A 68 -0.34 12.93 5.73
CA ASN A 68 -0.26 11.73 6.54
C ASN A 68 -0.15 12.10 8.01
N GLU A 69 -0.82 11.34 8.83
CA GLU A 69 -0.79 11.44 10.28
C GLU A 69 -0.46 10.06 10.83
N ASP A 70 0.47 10.00 11.76
CA ASP A 70 0.77 8.79 12.49
C ASP A 70 0.85 9.07 13.98
N PHE A 71 0.40 8.09 14.73
CA PHE A 71 0.44 8.09 16.18
C PHE A 71 0.75 6.69 16.68
N GLY A 72 1.63 6.58 17.66
CA GLY A 72 2.01 5.31 18.26
C GLY A 72 2.19 5.41 19.76
N ILE A 73 1.83 4.33 20.45
CA ILE A 73 2.14 4.09 21.84
C ILE A 73 2.80 2.73 21.95
N LYS A 74 3.91 2.64 22.68
CA LYS A 74 4.54 1.40 23.06
C LYS A 74 4.80 1.43 24.57
N ALA A 75 4.41 0.38 25.27
CA ALA A 75 4.60 0.23 26.70
C ALA A 75 5.09 -1.18 26.99
N GLY A 76 6.15 -1.29 27.77
CA GLY A 76 6.75 -2.57 28.12
C GLY A 76 7.10 -2.66 29.60
N LEU A 77 6.92 -3.84 30.12
CA LEU A 77 7.32 -4.22 31.49
C LEU A 77 8.21 -5.44 31.39
N ALA A 78 9.36 -5.37 32.03
CA ALA A 78 10.28 -6.49 32.18
C ALA A 78 10.50 -6.79 33.69
N GLY A 79 10.67 -8.04 33.97
CA GLY A 79 10.95 -8.54 35.31
C GLY A 79 11.78 -9.82 35.26
N ASP A 80 12.17 -10.34 36.45
CA ASP A 80 13.05 -11.51 36.55
C ASP A 80 12.49 -12.79 35.92
N LYS A 81 11.18 -12.84 35.67
CA LYS A 81 10.47 -14.02 35.13
C LYS A 81 9.79 -13.82 33.79
N GLY A 82 10.11 -12.74 33.10
CA GLY A 82 9.57 -12.52 31.76
C GLY A 82 9.28 -11.06 31.46
N ASN A 83 8.73 -10.84 30.30
CA ASN A 83 8.36 -9.51 29.83
C ASN A 83 7.01 -9.49 29.12
N VAL A 84 6.46 -8.31 29.00
CA VAL A 84 5.29 -8.04 28.15
C VAL A 84 5.43 -6.66 27.51
N VAL A 85 5.20 -6.59 26.22
CA VAL A 85 5.19 -5.35 25.44
C VAL A 85 3.84 -5.20 24.78
N PHE A 86 3.23 -4.04 24.97
CA PHE A 86 2.01 -3.60 24.31
C PHE A 86 2.34 -2.51 23.30
N SER A 87 1.70 -2.56 22.13
CA SER A 87 1.83 -1.54 21.08
C SER A 87 0.46 -1.18 20.52
N LEU A 88 0.24 0.11 20.31
CA LEU A 88 -0.88 0.70 19.60
C LEU A 88 -0.33 1.61 18.51
N GLY A 89 -0.79 1.43 17.26
CA GLY A 89 -0.46 2.27 16.12
C GLY A 89 -1.72 2.79 15.44
N TYR A 90 -1.67 4.03 15.02
CA TYR A 90 -2.68 4.65 14.16
C TYR A 90 -1.98 5.37 13.01
N LYS A 91 -2.45 5.15 11.79
CA LYS A 91 -1.95 5.83 10.59
C LYS A 91 -3.13 6.26 9.72
N ASN A 92 -3.11 7.49 9.28
CA ASN A 92 -4.10 8.04 8.35
C ASN A 92 -3.37 8.73 7.20
N GLN A 93 -3.57 8.23 5.99
CA GLN A 93 -3.08 8.81 4.75
C GLN A 93 -4.25 9.37 3.97
N ALA A 94 -4.20 10.63 3.63
CA ALA A 94 -5.20 11.28 2.80
C ALA A 94 -5.12 10.83 1.34
N GLU A 95 -6.23 10.96 0.61
CA GLU A 95 -6.28 10.78 -0.84
C GLU A 95 -5.50 11.92 -1.52
N MET A 96 -4.81 11.58 -2.61
CA MET A 96 -4.33 12.55 -3.59
C MET A 96 -4.77 12.09 -4.97
N LEU A 97 -5.41 12.96 -5.73
CA LEU A 97 -5.84 12.67 -7.09
C LEU A 97 -4.70 12.97 -8.08
N GLN A 98 -4.68 12.24 -9.19
CA GLN A 98 -3.73 12.50 -10.27
C GLN A 98 -3.91 13.90 -10.86
N GLY A 99 -5.16 14.39 -10.92
CA GLY A 99 -5.47 15.74 -11.39
C GLY A 99 -4.92 16.89 -10.55
N GLU A 100 -4.51 16.61 -9.34
CA GLU A 100 -3.87 17.60 -8.45
C GLU A 100 -2.38 17.79 -8.75
N GLN A 101 -1.82 16.92 -9.62
CA GLN A 101 -0.41 16.97 -10.00
C GLN A 101 -0.26 17.22 -11.49
N PRO A 102 0.41 18.31 -11.91
CA PRO A 102 0.55 18.66 -13.32
C PRO A 102 1.18 17.55 -14.18
N TRP A 103 2.10 16.78 -13.62
CA TRP A 103 2.78 15.67 -14.30
C TRP A 103 1.96 14.39 -14.36
N ALA A 104 0.87 14.25 -13.60
CA ALA A 104 0.01 13.08 -13.55
C ALA A 104 -1.42 13.34 -14.06
N ASN A 105 -1.73 14.58 -14.45
CA ASN A 105 -3.07 15.01 -14.87
C ASN A 105 -3.55 14.38 -16.18
N ASP A 106 -2.64 13.85 -16.99
CA ASP A 106 -2.98 13.20 -18.25
C ASP A 106 -2.69 11.70 -18.19
N ALA A 107 -3.66 10.89 -18.60
CA ALA A 107 -3.52 9.44 -18.73
C ALA A 107 -2.66 9.10 -19.94
N LEU A 108 -1.34 9.15 -19.79
CA LEU A 108 -0.37 8.87 -20.86
C LEU A 108 0.25 7.49 -20.66
N TYR A 109 0.34 6.73 -21.77
CA TYR A 109 1.03 5.45 -21.82
C TYR A 109 2.20 5.52 -22.79
N PRO A 110 3.38 5.04 -22.42
CA PRO A 110 4.48 4.89 -23.34
C PRO A 110 4.17 3.76 -24.32
N GLN A 111 4.21 4.06 -25.62
CA GLN A 111 4.12 3.08 -26.68
C GLN A 111 5.43 3.04 -27.47
N ILE A 112 6.02 1.85 -27.56
CA ILE A 112 7.23 1.64 -28.35
C ILE A 112 6.81 1.60 -29.82
N GLN A 113 7.39 2.49 -30.63
CA GLN A 113 7.18 2.55 -32.05
C GLN A 113 8.06 1.51 -32.79
N ALA A 114 7.79 1.28 -34.06
CA ALA A 114 8.56 0.31 -34.87
C ALA A 114 10.05 0.68 -35.00
N ASP A 115 10.38 1.96 -34.87
CA ASP A 115 11.75 2.49 -34.91
C ASP A 115 12.45 2.45 -33.51
N GLY A 116 11.77 1.92 -32.47
CA GLY A 116 12.27 1.85 -31.12
C GLY A 116 12.06 3.14 -30.29
N SER A 117 11.50 4.19 -30.88
CA SER A 117 11.16 5.41 -30.14
C SER A 117 9.97 5.21 -29.22
N LEU A 118 9.87 6.03 -28.17
CA LEU A 118 8.73 6.07 -27.26
C LEU A 118 7.78 7.20 -27.65
N LEU A 119 6.52 6.85 -27.89
CA LEU A 119 5.44 7.80 -28.05
C LEU A 119 4.51 7.75 -26.83
N ALA A 120 4.27 8.90 -26.22
CA ALA A 120 3.23 9.02 -25.21
C ALA A 120 1.86 9.06 -25.89
N VAL A 121 1.03 8.06 -25.64
CA VAL A 121 -0.33 7.97 -26.16
C VAL A 121 -1.33 8.16 -25.02
N GLY A 122 -2.45 8.82 -25.33
CA GLY A 122 -3.52 9.04 -24.35
C GLY A 122 -4.28 7.76 -24.00
N SER A 123 -5.21 7.90 -23.08
CA SER A 123 -6.10 6.82 -22.65
C SER A 123 -6.78 6.10 -23.83
N GLY A 124 -6.92 4.79 -23.72
CA GLY A 124 -7.78 4.00 -24.60
C GLY A 124 -9.26 4.01 -24.22
N SER A 125 -9.61 4.62 -23.10
CA SER A 125 -10.98 4.77 -22.62
C SER A 125 -11.74 5.84 -23.41
N SER A 126 -13.05 5.76 -23.42
CA SER A 126 -13.92 6.76 -24.03
C SER A 126 -15.04 7.16 -23.07
N ASN A 127 -15.52 8.37 -23.19
CA ASN A 127 -16.63 8.90 -22.39
C ASN A 127 -18.01 8.37 -22.87
N SER A 128 -18.04 7.57 -23.92
CA SER A 128 -19.25 6.95 -24.49
C SER A 128 -18.93 5.52 -24.92
N ARG A 129 -19.97 4.78 -25.32
CA ARG A 129 -19.82 3.39 -25.75
C ARG A 129 -18.97 3.28 -27.02
N LYS A 130 -17.77 2.74 -26.89
CA LYS A 130 -16.89 2.39 -27.98
C LYS A 130 -17.25 1.02 -28.51
N ILE A 131 -17.55 0.93 -29.80
CA ILE A 131 -17.91 -0.31 -30.50
C ILE A 131 -16.73 -0.69 -31.40
N ARG A 132 -16.26 -1.93 -31.27
CA ARG A 132 -15.25 -2.49 -32.15
C ARG A 132 -15.93 -3.30 -33.25
N GLY A 133 -15.63 -3.02 -34.50
CA GLY A 133 -16.19 -3.70 -35.67
C GLY A 133 -15.17 -3.95 -36.75
N PRO A 134 -15.56 -4.65 -37.85
CA PRO A 134 -14.64 -4.99 -38.96
C PRO A 134 -13.98 -3.80 -39.63
N GLY A 135 -14.57 -2.60 -39.54
CA GLY A 135 -14.05 -1.37 -40.12
C GLY A 135 -13.26 -0.49 -39.16
N GLY A 136 -13.07 -0.90 -37.89
CA GLY A 136 -12.37 -0.10 -36.89
C GLY A 136 -13.15 0.12 -35.59
N ASN A 137 -12.89 1.23 -34.95
CA ASN A 137 -13.59 1.64 -33.74
C ASN A 137 -14.61 2.72 -34.04
N PHE A 138 -15.80 2.56 -33.51
CA PHE A 138 -16.93 3.46 -33.69
C PHE A 138 -17.44 3.94 -32.33
N ILE A 139 -18.10 5.09 -32.34
CA ILE A 139 -18.81 5.63 -31.17
C ILE A 139 -20.23 6.03 -31.60
N TYR A 140 -21.20 5.84 -30.72
CA TYR A 140 -22.54 6.37 -30.95
C TYR A 140 -22.58 7.85 -30.61
N ASP A 141 -22.89 8.68 -31.60
CA ASP A 141 -23.04 10.11 -31.44
C ASP A 141 -24.52 10.46 -31.35
N SER A 142 -24.95 10.88 -30.15
CA SER A 142 -26.36 11.21 -29.89
C SER A 142 -26.84 12.46 -30.63
N THR A 143 -25.94 13.32 -31.06
CA THR A 143 -26.31 14.56 -31.79
C THR A 143 -26.80 14.27 -33.20
N ILE A 144 -26.27 13.23 -33.82
CA ILE A 144 -26.66 12.76 -35.14
C ILE A 144 -27.46 11.47 -35.12
N SER A 145 -27.68 10.89 -33.91
CA SER A 145 -28.35 9.61 -33.67
C SER A 145 -27.79 8.46 -34.54
N ALA A 146 -26.49 8.44 -34.75
CA ALA A 146 -25.80 7.47 -35.60
C ALA A 146 -24.42 7.07 -35.00
N ALA A 147 -23.90 5.96 -35.51
CA ALA A 147 -22.49 5.59 -35.24
C ALA A 147 -21.57 6.38 -36.19
N ARG A 148 -20.47 6.86 -35.70
CA ARG A 148 -19.39 7.47 -36.46
C ARG A 148 -18.03 6.88 -36.05
N ASP A 149 -17.01 7.12 -36.83
CA ASP A 149 -15.66 6.72 -36.49
C ASP A 149 -15.20 7.34 -35.18
N PHE A 150 -14.47 6.55 -34.40
CA PHE A 150 -13.85 7.00 -33.14
C PHE A 150 -12.69 7.95 -33.46
N ALA A 151 -12.71 9.13 -32.88
CA ALA A 151 -11.71 10.16 -33.05
C ALA A 151 -10.96 10.48 -31.76
N ALA A 152 -9.84 11.18 -31.85
CA ALA A 152 -9.03 11.56 -30.70
C ALA A 152 -9.81 12.37 -29.64
N GLY A 153 -10.81 13.17 -30.05
CA GLY A 153 -11.68 13.90 -29.12
C GLY A 153 -12.66 13.04 -28.32
N ASP A 154 -12.80 11.76 -28.66
CA ASP A 154 -13.68 10.83 -27.95
C ASP A 154 -12.96 10.11 -26.82
N VAL A 155 -11.67 10.34 -26.66
CA VAL A 155 -10.85 9.78 -25.58
C VAL A 155 -11.21 10.46 -24.27
N TYR A 156 -11.46 9.63 -23.26
CA TYR A 156 -11.69 10.11 -21.89
C TYR A 156 -10.39 10.13 -21.09
N ASN A 157 -9.99 11.30 -20.64
CA ASN A 157 -8.90 11.40 -19.67
C ASN A 157 -9.44 11.11 -18.26
N TYR A 158 -9.19 9.91 -17.75
CA TYR A 158 -9.61 9.48 -16.42
C TYR A 158 -8.61 9.90 -15.33
N ALA A 159 -7.40 10.32 -15.70
CA ALA A 159 -6.35 10.64 -14.73
C ALA A 159 -6.80 11.67 -13.67
N PRO A 160 -7.49 12.77 -14.01
CA PRO A 160 -7.87 13.76 -13.01
C PRO A 160 -8.72 13.23 -11.85
N VAL A 161 -9.48 12.15 -12.08
CA VAL A 161 -10.39 11.57 -11.08
C VAL A 161 -9.84 10.33 -10.39
N ASN A 162 -8.74 9.80 -10.88
CA ASN A 162 -8.08 8.64 -10.28
C ASN A 162 -7.20 9.03 -9.10
N ALA A 163 -7.19 8.17 -8.09
CA ALA A 163 -6.29 8.34 -6.96
C ALA A 163 -4.84 8.04 -7.39
N LEU A 164 -3.95 9.02 -7.19
CA LEU A 164 -2.50 8.83 -7.23
C LEU A 164 -2.03 8.18 -5.92
N MET A 165 -2.58 8.65 -4.80
CA MET A 165 -2.41 8.02 -3.50
C MET A 165 -3.78 7.64 -2.95
N THR A 166 -3.98 6.35 -2.74
CA THR A 166 -5.23 5.83 -2.19
C THR A 166 -5.32 6.15 -0.69
N PRO A 167 -6.43 6.71 -0.20
CA PRO A 167 -6.60 6.99 1.21
C PRO A 167 -6.60 5.70 2.01
N ASN A 168 -5.93 5.73 3.15
CA ASN A 168 -5.75 4.56 3.99
C ASN A 168 -5.75 4.96 5.47
N LYS A 169 -6.71 4.43 6.22
CA LYS A 169 -6.73 4.51 7.68
C LYS A 169 -6.42 3.15 8.26
N ARG A 170 -5.47 3.10 9.18
CA ARG A 170 -5.07 1.85 9.82
C ARG A 170 -4.95 2.05 11.32
N THR A 171 -5.52 1.12 12.07
CA THR A 171 -5.34 0.99 13.52
C THR A 171 -4.77 -0.39 13.78
N GLN A 172 -3.69 -0.46 14.51
CA GLN A 172 -2.95 -1.67 14.81
C GLN A 172 -2.78 -1.78 16.32
N MET A 173 -2.94 -2.97 16.84
CA MET A 173 -2.69 -3.29 18.24
C MET A 173 -1.89 -4.57 18.29
N ALA A 174 -0.94 -4.63 19.20
CA ALA A 174 -0.19 -5.86 19.46
C ALA A 174 0.12 -5.99 20.93
N VAL A 175 0.18 -7.22 21.39
CA VAL A 175 0.75 -7.59 22.67
C VAL A 175 1.63 -8.80 22.44
N ILE A 176 2.87 -8.74 22.90
CA ILE A 176 3.84 -9.83 22.83
C ILE A 176 4.50 -9.96 24.18
N GLY A 177 4.95 -11.15 24.52
CA GLY A 177 5.67 -11.37 25.76
C GLY A 177 6.01 -12.82 26.00
N ASN A 178 6.75 -13.01 27.06
CA ASN A 178 7.12 -14.32 27.57
C ASN A 178 7.03 -14.35 29.10
N ILE A 179 6.84 -15.53 29.64
CA ILE A 179 6.80 -15.77 31.08
C ILE A 179 7.48 -17.11 31.36
N GLU A 180 8.50 -17.08 32.21
CA GLU A 180 9.11 -18.28 32.78
C GLU A 180 8.19 -18.89 33.85
N ILE A 181 7.63 -20.06 33.55
CA ILE A 181 6.77 -20.79 34.48
C ILE A 181 7.60 -21.57 35.49
N THR A 182 8.68 -22.16 35.01
CA THR A 182 9.72 -22.86 35.80
C THR A 182 11.06 -22.60 35.13
N ASP A 183 12.17 -22.98 35.79
CA ASP A 183 13.51 -22.84 35.25
C ASP A 183 13.70 -23.55 33.90
N ASP A 184 12.87 -24.54 33.59
CA ASP A 184 12.93 -25.34 32.34
C ASP A 184 11.77 -25.07 31.36
N VAL A 185 10.80 -24.22 31.75
CA VAL A 185 9.57 -24.00 30.95
C VAL A 185 9.27 -22.51 30.82
N GLU A 186 9.30 -22.05 29.58
CA GLU A 186 8.95 -20.69 29.21
C GLU A 186 7.69 -20.68 28.32
N PHE A 187 6.79 -19.76 28.59
CA PHE A 187 5.58 -19.54 27.79
C PHE A 187 5.69 -18.26 26.99
N TYR A 188 5.59 -18.36 25.66
CA TYR A 188 5.55 -17.23 24.73
C TYR A 188 4.12 -16.99 24.28
N PHE A 189 3.77 -15.72 24.16
CA PHE A 189 2.48 -15.33 23.58
C PHE A 189 2.62 -14.12 22.67
N SER A 190 1.81 -14.08 21.64
CA SER A 190 1.64 -12.93 20.78
C SER A 190 0.19 -12.82 20.31
N ALA A 191 -0.35 -11.61 20.33
CA ALA A 191 -1.63 -11.32 19.74
C ALA A 191 -1.56 -10.00 18.99
N MET A 192 -2.10 -9.97 17.78
CA MET A 192 -2.14 -8.79 16.94
C MET A 192 -3.54 -8.59 16.39
N ALA A 193 -4.00 -7.34 16.36
CA ALA A 193 -5.25 -6.94 15.75
C ALA A 193 -4.99 -5.74 14.82
N ASN A 194 -5.54 -5.81 13.62
CA ASN A 194 -5.40 -4.76 12.62
C ASN A 194 -6.76 -4.45 12.00
N ARG A 195 -7.07 -3.17 11.92
CA ARG A 195 -8.23 -2.67 11.17
C ARG A 195 -7.74 -1.68 10.13
N ARG A 196 -8.00 -2.00 8.85
CA ARG A 196 -7.72 -1.13 7.72
C ARG A 196 -9.01 -0.69 7.04
N THR A 197 -9.10 0.58 6.70
CA THR A 197 -10.16 1.14 5.85
C THR A 197 -9.50 1.90 4.71
N SER A 198 -9.86 1.53 3.49
CA SER A 198 -9.36 2.15 2.27
C SER A 198 -10.51 2.16 1.25
N HIS A 199 -10.56 3.17 0.40
CA HIS A 199 -11.45 3.20 -0.75
C HIS A 199 -10.67 3.68 -1.97
N GLN A 200 -11.02 3.16 -3.13
CA GLN A 200 -10.37 3.50 -4.38
C GLN A 200 -11.43 4.01 -5.35
N ARG A 201 -11.10 5.09 -6.04
CA ARG A 201 -11.85 5.57 -7.21
C ARG A 201 -11.18 4.98 -8.46
N LEU A 202 -12.01 4.46 -9.35
CA LEU A 202 -11.61 3.88 -10.62
C LEU A 202 -12.30 4.63 -11.77
#